data_c673d7ea660ba31c38f7edbdaa46fa5f
#
_entry.id   c673d7ea660ba31c38f7edbdaa46fa5f
#
_cell.length_a   1.000
_cell.length_b   1.000
_cell.length_c   1.000
_cell.angle_alpha   90.00
_cell.angle_beta   90.00
_cell.angle_gamma   90.00
#
_symmetry.space_group_name_H-M   'P 1'
#
loop_
_entity.id
_entity.type
_entity.pdbx_description
1 polymer ?
#
loop_
_entity_poly.entity_id
_entity_poly.type
_entity_poly.pdbx_seq_one_letter_code
_entity_poly.pdbx_strand_id
1 'polypeptide(L)'
;NVNKKAGKAIKQNLMRILFGRLHYNAESAGIGWVTVQRNEEKIKEVLTAAHTNDATVPDLQNHISNDVFIQIVNSVIRLIGNAYRYEGNPYDDEIFPRDTDAEFRNLKSKDPIRLYIYACCDKFGIPYERRNGRQTKMPNVLGQAVLDYLKAVGNKQMFLKPHTLKVRCVSLEEKGLICPNCGRVHLNLSAGICSGCFRRLDDNHTIQVEKLRSNTDLMINVVKGRPVCRLHSEELSGQTDNQGERQLEFRDIVRIKSQDSN
;
A
#
# COMPACT_ATOMS: atom_id res chain seq x y z
N ASN A 1 -11.51 -1.17 31.05
CA ASN A 1 -11.28 -2.20 30.01
C ASN A 1 -12.01 -1.96 28.68
N VAL A 2 -13.19 -1.30 28.69
CA VAL A 2 -13.96 -0.99 27.46
C VAL A 2 -13.21 -0.01 26.56
N ASN A 3 -12.65 1.07 27.09
CA ASN A 3 -11.89 2.08 26.34
C ASN A 3 -10.66 1.49 25.63
N LYS A 4 -10.00 0.50 26.25
CA LYS A 4 -8.83 -0.17 25.65
C LYS A 4 -9.24 -1.06 24.47
N LYS A 5 -10.38 -1.77 24.57
CA LYS A 5 -10.93 -2.58 23.48
C LYS A 5 -11.42 -1.71 22.32
N ALA A 6 -12.12 -0.61 22.62
CA ALA A 6 -12.57 0.35 21.62
C ALA A 6 -11.38 0.98 20.87
N GLY A 7 -10.34 1.43 21.59
CA GLY A 7 -9.14 1.98 20.98
C GLY A 7 -8.42 0.98 20.06
N LYS A 8 -8.37 -0.31 20.42
CA LYS A 8 -7.81 -1.37 19.56
C LYS A 8 -8.64 -1.53 18.28
N ALA A 9 -9.96 -1.59 18.39
CA ALA A 9 -10.86 -1.74 17.25
C ALA A 9 -10.77 -0.56 16.27
N ILE A 10 -10.70 0.67 16.79
CA ILE A 10 -10.53 1.89 15.98
C ILE A 10 -9.21 1.82 15.21
N LYS A 11 -8.08 1.50 15.87
CA LYS A 11 -6.79 1.35 15.20
C LYS A 11 -6.81 0.31 14.09
N GLN A 12 -7.41 -0.86 14.36
CA GLN A 12 -7.53 -1.94 13.37
C GLN A 12 -8.32 -1.50 12.14
N ASN A 13 -9.47 -0.85 12.34
CA ASN A 13 -10.30 -0.37 11.23
C ASN A 13 -9.60 0.74 10.44
N LEU A 14 -8.93 1.67 11.12
CA LEU A 14 -8.14 2.70 10.45
C LEU A 14 -7.06 2.09 9.56
N MET A 15 -6.28 1.14 10.07
CA MET A 15 -5.23 0.49 9.29
C MET A 15 -5.79 -0.32 8.10
N ARG A 16 -7.00 -0.89 8.23
CA ARG A 16 -7.70 -1.54 7.10
C ARG A 16 -8.08 -0.54 6.02
N ILE A 17 -8.55 0.64 6.38
CA ILE A 17 -8.86 1.71 5.43
C ILE A 17 -7.58 2.20 4.74
N LEU A 18 -6.50 2.34 5.47
CA LEU A 18 -5.24 2.84 4.93
C LEU A 18 -4.56 1.83 3.98
N PHE A 19 -4.60 0.53 4.32
CA PHE A 19 -3.83 -0.52 3.64
C PHE A 19 -4.68 -1.65 3.03
N GLY A 20 -6.00 -1.50 2.96
CA GLY A 20 -6.89 -2.54 2.45
C GLY A 20 -6.47 -3.07 1.06
N ARG A 21 -6.53 -4.41 0.90
CA ARG A 21 -6.20 -5.07 -0.38
C ARG A 21 -7.45 -5.39 -1.20
N LEU A 22 -8.50 -5.83 -0.51
CA LEU A 22 -9.70 -6.39 -1.12
C LEU A 22 -10.73 -5.32 -1.51
N HIS A 23 -10.61 -4.16 -0.90
CA HIS A 23 -11.54 -3.05 -1.09
C HIS A 23 -10.75 -1.76 -1.32
N TYR A 24 -11.46 -0.65 -1.37
CA TYR A 24 -10.87 0.66 -1.49
C TYR A 24 -9.97 0.96 -0.28
N ASN A 25 -8.81 1.49 -0.57
CA ASN A 25 -7.91 2.05 0.43
C ASN A 25 -7.75 3.54 0.18
N ALA A 26 -7.03 4.22 1.07
CA ALA A 26 -6.86 5.67 1.00
C ALA A 26 -6.34 6.17 -0.36
N GLU A 27 -5.45 5.44 -1.02
CA GLU A 27 -4.93 5.83 -2.34
C GLU A 27 -5.96 5.59 -3.45
N SER A 28 -6.58 4.41 -3.50
CA SER A 28 -7.57 4.09 -4.55
C SER A 28 -8.83 4.94 -4.43
N ALA A 29 -9.16 5.41 -3.23
CA ALA A 29 -10.28 6.33 -2.99
C ALA A 29 -9.92 7.81 -3.24
N GLY A 30 -8.69 8.13 -3.66
CA GLY A 30 -8.27 9.50 -3.88
C GLY A 30 -8.16 10.36 -2.62
N ILE A 31 -8.02 9.74 -1.44
CA ILE A 31 -7.91 10.46 -0.16
C ILE A 31 -6.46 10.92 0.09
N GLY A 32 -5.50 10.02 -0.12
CA GLY A 32 -4.10 10.28 0.14
C GLY A 32 -3.29 8.99 0.30
N TRP A 33 -2.11 9.10 0.84
CA TRP A 33 -1.25 7.94 1.10
C TRP A 33 -0.61 7.98 2.48
N VAL A 34 -0.19 6.81 2.93
CA VAL A 34 0.51 6.69 4.22
C VAL A 34 1.98 6.98 4.03
N THR A 35 2.53 7.78 4.91
CA THR A 35 3.93 8.18 4.96
C THR A 35 4.42 8.22 6.41
N VAL A 36 5.68 8.57 6.59
CA VAL A 36 6.29 8.89 7.89
C VAL A 36 6.70 10.35 7.93
N GLN A 37 7.02 10.87 9.12
CA GLN A 37 7.59 12.22 9.22
C GLN A 37 8.90 12.24 8.43
N ARG A 38 8.95 13.12 7.41
CA ARG A 38 10.16 13.33 6.61
C ARG A 38 11.25 13.94 7.49
N ASN A 39 12.45 13.37 7.43
CA ASN A 39 13.62 13.86 8.14
C ASN A 39 14.82 13.86 7.20
N GLU A 40 15.22 15.03 6.73
CA GLU A 40 16.27 15.19 5.71
C GLU A 40 17.65 14.72 6.21
N GLU A 41 17.96 14.95 7.49
CA GLU A 41 19.23 14.51 8.08
C GLU A 41 19.32 12.97 8.06
N LYS A 42 18.24 12.30 8.48
CA LYS A 42 18.18 10.84 8.46
C LYS A 42 18.17 10.27 7.05
N ILE A 43 17.53 10.93 6.08
CA ILE A 43 17.61 10.53 4.67
C ILE A 43 19.05 10.60 4.21
N LYS A 44 19.73 11.71 4.44
CA LYS A 44 21.13 11.88 4.07
C LYS A 44 22.02 10.83 4.75
N GLU A 45 21.82 10.61 6.06
CA GLU A 45 22.56 9.61 6.82
C GLU A 45 22.45 8.22 6.19
N VAL A 46 21.23 7.72 5.92
CA VAL A 46 21.05 6.37 5.37
C VAL A 46 21.49 6.25 3.92
N LEU A 47 21.41 7.32 3.13
CA LEU A 47 21.88 7.32 1.75
C LEU A 47 23.42 7.35 1.67
N THR A 48 24.09 7.96 2.66
CA THR A 48 25.56 7.97 2.76
C THR A 48 26.12 6.82 3.59
N ALA A 49 25.42 6.33 4.62
CA ALA A 49 25.85 5.21 5.46
C ALA A 49 25.90 3.86 4.71
N ALA A 50 25.33 3.83 3.51
CA ALA A 50 25.56 2.75 2.58
C ALA A 50 27.06 2.58 2.24
N HIS A 51 27.88 3.55 2.55
CA HIS A 51 29.35 3.49 2.52
C HIS A 51 29.88 2.76 3.76
N THR A 52 29.69 1.47 3.81
CA THR A 52 30.64 0.63 4.54
C THR A 52 32.01 0.85 3.90
N ASN A 53 33.12 0.72 4.66
CA ASN A 53 34.50 0.89 4.18
C ASN A 53 34.89 0.03 2.95
N ASP A 54 33.91 -0.49 2.25
CA ASP A 54 34.03 -1.30 1.05
C ASP A 54 33.76 -0.42 -0.18
N ALA A 55 34.80 -0.05 -0.89
CA ALA A 55 34.75 0.76 -2.11
C ALA A 55 33.89 0.19 -3.24
N THR A 56 33.35 -1.01 -3.06
CA THR A 56 32.43 -1.67 -4.03
C THR A 56 30.98 -1.32 -3.82
N VAL A 57 30.63 -0.64 -2.73
CA VAL A 57 29.23 -0.27 -2.42
C VAL A 57 28.87 1.05 -3.11
N PRO A 58 27.83 1.08 -3.95
CA PRO A 58 27.44 2.28 -4.68
C PRO A 58 26.92 3.36 -3.75
N ASP A 59 27.30 4.60 -4.01
CA ASP A 59 26.70 5.77 -3.37
C ASP A 59 25.28 6.00 -3.89
N LEU A 60 24.29 5.79 -3.04
CA LEU A 60 22.89 5.94 -3.43
C LEU A 60 22.53 7.38 -3.84
N GLN A 61 23.23 8.39 -3.31
CA GLN A 61 22.99 9.79 -3.69
C GLN A 61 23.30 10.07 -5.16
N ASN A 62 24.20 9.30 -5.78
CA ASN A 62 24.50 9.41 -7.20
C ASN A 62 23.40 8.83 -8.11
N HIS A 63 22.52 8.03 -7.56
CA HIS A 63 21.47 7.32 -8.30
C HIS A 63 20.08 7.87 -8.09
N ILE A 64 19.76 8.33 -6.85
CA ILE A 64 18.42 8.78 -6.48
C ILE A 64 18.47 10.06 -5.64
N SER A 65 17.48 10.95 -5.86
CA SER A 65 17.27 12.11 -5.00
C SER A 65 16.55 11.73 -3.70
N ASN A 66 16.59 12.61 -2.71
CA ASN A 66 15.86 12.45 -1.45
C ASN A 66 14.35 12.26 -1.68
N ASP A 67 13.77 12.95 -2.68
CA ASP A 67 12.34 12.84 -3.01
C ASP A 67 12.01 11.46 -3.58
N VAL A 68 12.84 10.94 -4.47
CA VAL A 68 12.69 9.58 -5.00
C VAL A 68 12.84 8.55 -3.89
N PHE A 69 13.80 8.73 -2.99
CA PHE A 69 13.97 7.85 -1.83
C PHE A 69 12.72 7.79 -0.96
N ILE A 70 12.12 8.94 -0.63
CA ILE A 70 10.88 8.99 0.16
C ILE A 70 9.70 8.33 -0.58
N GLN A 71 9.61 8.46 -1.90
CA GLN A 71 8.60 7.74 -2.69
C GLN A 71 8.78 6.22 -2.58
N ILE A 72 10.04 5.74 -2.59
CA ILE A 72 10.35 4.33 -2.38
C ILE A 72 9.95 3.89 -0.96
N VAL A 73 10.30 4.67 0.07
CA VAL A 73 9.93 4.42 1.46
C VAL A 73 8.41 4.31 1.61
N ASN A 74 7.64 5.25 1.06
CA ASN A 74 6.17 5.25 1.12
C ASN A 74 5.58 3.99 0.45
N SER A 75 6.16 3.55 -0.65
CA SER A 75 5.73 2.33 -1.32
C SER A 75 6.05 1.07 -0.51
N VAL A 76 7.19 1.05 0.18
CA VAL A 76 7.55 -0.04 1.10
C VAL A 76 6.62 -0.03 2.33
N ILE A 77 6.29 1.13 2.89
CA ILE A 77 5.26 1.26 3.95
C ILE A 77 3.94 0.64 3.47
N ARG A 78 3.49 0.96 2.26
CA ARG A 78 2.28 0.38 1.68
C ARG A 78 2.38 -1.15 1.56
N LEU A 79 3.52 -1.69 1.14
CA LEU A 79 3.74 -3.13 1.03
C LEU A 79 3.75 -3.83 2.39
N ILE A 80 4.39 -3.24 3.39
CA ILE A 80 4.38 -3.73 4.78
C ILE A 80 2.95 -3.72 5.32
N GLY A 81 2.21 -2.64 5.14
CA GLY A 81 0.82 -2.50 5.57
C GLY A 81 -0.12 -3.48 4.88
N ASN A 82 0.03 -3.68 3.56
CA ASN A 82 -0.72 -4.67 2.79
C ASN A 82 -0.43 -6.13 3.25
N ALA A 83 0.72 -6.37 3.86
CA ALA A 83 1.06 -7.65 4.46
C ALA A 83 0.61 -7.77 5.92
N TYR A 84 -0.18 -6.81 6.42
CA TYR A 84 -0.65 -6.74 7.82
C TYR A 84 0.48 -6.70 8.86
N ARG A 85 1.68 -6.27 8.49
CA ARG A 85 2.84 -6.16 9.37
C ARG A 85 2.81 -4.82 10.12
N TYR A 86 1.86 -4.66 11.05
CA TYR A 86 1.71 -3.46 11.88
C TYR A 86 1.13 -3.79 13.24
N GLU A 87 1.43 -2.95 14.22
CA GLU A 87 0.94 -3.09 15.59
C GLU A 87 -0.60 -3.01 15.63
N GLY A 88 -1.23 -4.00 16.28
CA GLY A 88 -2.68 -4.10 16.38
C GLY A 88 -3.35 -4.69 15.15
N ASN A 89 -2.61 -5.42 14.29
CA ASN A 89 -3.22 -6.18 13.19
C ASN A 89 -4.27 -7.19 13.70
N PRO A 90 -5.23 -7.62 12.84
CA PRO A 90 -6.28 -8.55 13.25
C PRO A 90 -5.82 -10.01 13.40
N TYR A 91 -4.62 -10.34 12.94
CA TYR A 91 -4.05 -11.69 12.98
C TYR A 91 -3.15 -11.86 14.20
N ASP A 92 -2.99 -13.10 14.66
CA ASP A 92 -2.20 -13.42 15.83
C ASP A 92 -0.72 -13.05 15.65
N ASP A 93 -0.11 -12.65 16.77
CA ASP A 93 1.30 -12.27 16.84
C ASP A 93 2.27 -13.40 16.43
N GLU A 94 1.84 -14.65 16.51
CA GLU A 94 2.60 -15.82 16.08
C GLU A 94 2.87 -15.86 14.57
N ILE A 95 1.94 -15.32 13.76
CA ILE A 95 2.10 -15.30 12.30
C ILE A 95 3.06 -14.18 11.86
N PHE A 96 3.15 -13.11 12.64
CA PHE A 96 3.99 -11.94 12.36
C PHE A 96 4.77 -11.56 13.64
N PRO A 97 5.90 -12.21 13.92
CA PRO A 97 6.69 -11.92 15.11
C PRO A 97 7.08 -10.43 15.13
N ARG A 98 6.72 -9.79 16.24
CA ARG A 98 6.85 -8.32 16.44
C ARG A 98 8.28 -7.84 16.57
N ASP A 99 9.24 -8.72 16.82
CA ASP A 99 10.56 -8.37 17.35
C ASP A 99 11.74 -8.76 16.47
N THR A 100 11.49 -9.22 15.25
CA THR A 100 12.59 -9.51 14.35
C THR A 100 13.11 -8.25 13.70
N ASP A 101 14.31 -7.82 14.08
CA ASP A 101 15.15 -6.96 13.25
C ASP A 101 15.40 -7.73 11.95
N ALA A 102 14.61 -7.42 10.94
CA ALA A 102 14.70 -8.10 9.65
C ALA A 102 15.65 -7.32 8.76
N GLU A 103 16.85 -7.84 8.56
CA GLU A 103 17.69 -7.35 7.50
C GLU A 103 17.08 -7.65 6.13
N PHE A 104 17.28 -6.77 5.17
CA PHE A 104 16.75 -6.92 3.81
C PHE A 104 17.17 -8.27 3.18
N ARG A 105 18.39 -8.75 3.46
CA ARG A 105 18.90 -10.04 2.99
C ARG A 105 18.06 -11.25 3.42
N ASN A 106 17.34 -11.14 4.54
CA ASN A 106 16.55 -12.23 5.12
C ASN A 106 15.14 -12.35 4.50
N LEU A 107 14.73 -11.39 3.66
CA LEU A 107 13.46 -11.47 2.95
C LEU A 107 13.45 -12.66 1.99
N LYS A 108 12.31 -13.35 1.91
CA LYS A 108 12.09 -14.42 0.94
C LYS A 108 12.25 -13.89 -0.50
N SER A 109 12.68 -14.75 -1.43
CA SER A 109 12.89 -14.36 -2.83
C SER A 109 11.67 -13.77 -3.52
N LYS A 110 10.46 -14.21 -3.12
CA LYS A 110 9.17 -13.73 -3.64
C LYS A 110 8.51 -12.67 -2.73
N ASP A 111 9.23 -12.13 -1.72
CA ASP A 111 8.67 -11.08 -0.89
C ASP A 111 8.40 -9.83 -1.74
N PRO A 112 7.18 -9.26 -1.69
CA PRO A 112 6.81 -8.09 -2.50
C PRO A 112 7.74 -6.89 -2.30
N ILE A 113 8.27 -6.68 -1.10
CA ILE A 113 9.20 -5.58 -0.82
C ILE A 113 10.50 -5.80 -1.57
N ARG A 114 11.00 -7.04 -1.55
CA ARG A 114 12.22 -7.41 -2.27
C ARG A 114 12.07 -7.21 -3.77
N LEU A 115 10.95 -7.67 -4.35
CA LEU A 115 10.67 -7.52 -5.78
C LEU A 115 10.55 -6.05 -6.18
N TYR A 116 9.88 -5.23 -5.35
CA TYR A 116 9.75 -3.80 -5.59
C TYR A 116 11.11 -3.08 -5.54
N ILE A 117 11.94 -3.36 -4.53
CA ILE A 117 13.28 -2.78 -4.40
C ILE A 117 14.17 -3.16 -5.59
N TYR A 118 14.12 -4.42 -6.04
CA TYR A 118 14.86 -4.83 -7.24
C TYR A 118 14.43 -4.07 -8.48
N ALA A 119 13.13 -3.87 -8.68
CA ALA A 119 12.63 -3.07 -9.79
C ALA A 119 13.06 -1.60 -9.70
N CYS A 120 13.17 -1.04 -8.49
CA CYS A 120 13.76 0.29 -8.29
C CYS A 120 15.25 0.31 -8.63
N CYS A 121 16.02 -0.69 -8.18
CA CYS A 121 17.43 -0.81 -8.54
C CYS A 121 17.63 -0.88 -10.06
N ASP A 122 16.85 -1.71 -10.75
CA ASP A 122 16.89 -1.83 -12.21
C ASP A 122 16.53 -0.49 -12.90
N LYS A 123 15.59 0.28 -12.34
CA LYS A 123 15.18 1.57 -12.90
C LYS A 123 16.26 2.64 -12.77
N PHE A 124 16.90 2.71 -11.60
CA PHE A 124 17.85 3.77 -11.24
C PHE A 124 19.31 3.38 -11.45
N GLY A 125 19.56 2.20 -12.02
CA GLY A 125 20.94 1.71 -12.27
C GLY A 125 21.73 1.46 -11.00
N ILE A 126 21.05 1.11 -9.88
CA ILE A 126 21.71 0.78 -8.61
C ILE A 126 22.19 -0.67 -8.70
N PRO A 127 23.49 -0.94 -8.56
CA PRO A 127 24.03 -2.30 -8.63
C PRO A 127 23.50 -3.16 -7.46
N TYR A 128 23.15 -4.40 -7.74
CA TYR A 128 22.78 -5.39 -6.73
C TYR A 128 23.01 -6.81 -7.27
N GLU A 129 23.22 -7.76 -6.39
CA GLU A 129 23.29 -9.17 -6.78
C GLU A 129 21.91 -9.84 -6.69
N ARG A 130 21.48 -10.48 -7.77
CA ARG A 130 20.31 -11.37 -7.75
C ARG A 130 20.70 -12.70 -7.11
N ARG A 131 20.00 -13.09 -6.07
CA ARG A 131 20.23 -14.34 -5.36
C ARG A 131 19.82 -15.54 -6.23
N ASN A 132 20.80 -16.22 -6.81
CA ASN A 132 20.60 -17.52 -7.46
C ASN A 132 20.89 -18.63 -6.44
N GLY A 133 19.96 -18.85 -5.49
CA GLY A 133 19.96 -20.02 -4.61
C GLY A 133 21.00 -20.06 -3.47
N ARG A 134 22.09 -19.30 -3.51
CA ARG A 134 23.13 -19.24 -2.47
C ARG A 134 23.33 -17.82 -1.94
N GLN A 135 23.91 -17.71 -0.73
CA GLN A 135 24.13 -16.42 -0.08
C GLN A 135 24.90 -15.47 -0.99
N THR A 136 24.32 -14.33 -1.30
CA THR A 136 25.01 -13.26 -2.02
C THR A 136 25.93 -12.51 -1.06
N LYS A 137 27.13 -12.21 -1.47
CA LYS A 137 28.10 -11.44 -0.68
C LYS A 137 27.72 -9.95 -0.60
N MET A 138 26.98 -9.43 -1.58
CA MET A 138 26.57 -8.03 -1.62
C MET A 138 25.17 -7.84 -1.04
N PRO A 139 25.02 -7.08 0.06
CA PRO A 139 23.70 -6.66 0.53
C PRO A 139 23.07 -5.71 -0.50
N ASN A 140 21.74 -5.78 -0.68
CA ASN A 140 21.04 -4.78 -1.46
C ASN A 140 21.00 -3.47 -0.67
N VAL A 141 21.86 -2.52 -1.07
CA VAL A 141 22.11 -1.26 -0.37
C VAL A 141 20.84 -0.42 -0.26
N LEU A 142 20.07 -0.31 -1.36
CA LEU A 142 18.81 0.44 -1.35
C LEU A 142 17.78 -0.17 -0.38
N GLY A 143 17.65 -1.49 -0.42
CA GLY A 143 16.72 -2.19 0.46
C GLY A 143 17.09 -2.01 1.93
N GLN A 144 18.36 -2.09 2.27
CA GLN A 144 18.82 -1.88 3.63
C GLN A 144 18.64 -0.42 4.06
N ALA A 145 18.99 0.56 3.22
CA ALA A 145 18.79 1.98 3.52
C ALA A 145 17.31 2.32 3.82
N VAL A 146 16.36 1.74 3.08
CA VAL A 146 14.93 1.92 3.33
C VAL A 146 14.54 1.37 4.70
N LEU A 147 15.01 0.17 5.06
CA LEU A 147 14.70 -0.44 6.37
C LEU A 147 15.33 0.35 7.52
N ASP A 148 16.55 0.82 7.34
CA ASP A 148 17.26 1.62 8.36
C ASP A 148 16.62 2.99 8.54
N TYR A 149 16.14 3.61 7.46
CA TYR A 149 15.34 4.82 7.57
C TYR A 149 14.04 4.60 8.35
N LEU A 150 13.28 3.53 8.06
CA LEU A 150 12.07 3.19 8.80
C LEU A 150 12.36 3.00 10.30
N LYS A 151 13.49 2.38 10.64
CA LYS A 151 13.96 2.24 12.02
C LYS A 151 14.30 3.60 12.64
N ALA A 152 15.03 4.44 11.91
CA ALA A 152 15.43 5.78 12.37
C ALA A 152 14.25 6.71 12.64
N VAL A 153 13.11 6.55 11.94
CA VAL A 153 11.88 7.32 12.18
C VAL A 153 10.90 6.63 13.14
N GLY A 154 11.37 5.66 13.91
CA GLY A 154 10.64 5.07 15.03
C GLY A 154 9.83 3.82 14.74
N ASN A 155 9.83 3.31 13.50
CA ASN A 155 9.27 2.00 13.18
C ASN A 155 10.26 0.88 13.52
N LYS A 156 9.81 -0.36 13.44
CA LYS A 156 10.73 -1.48 13.24
C LYS A 156 10.94 -1.66 11.73
N GLN A 157 12.06 -2.25 11.32
CA GLN A 157 12.43 -2.32 9.90
C GLN A 157 11.34 -2.92 9.00
N MET A 158 10.65 -3.95 9.46
CA MET A 158 9.61 -4.64 8.68
C MET A 158 8.23 -4.64 9.37
N PHE A 159 8.04 -3.75 10.34
CA PHE A 159 6.82 -3.71 11.15
C PHE A 159 6.46 -2.27 11.51
N LEU A 160 5.27 -1.83 11.12
CA LEU A 160 4.83 -0.45 11.29
C LEU A 160 4.21 -0.21 12.67
N LYS A 161 4.56 0.91 13.27
CA LYS A 161 3.92 1.43 14.48
C LYS A 161 2.95 2.53 14.09
N PRO A 162 1.63 2.38 14.29
CA PRO A 162 0.62 3.35 13.82
C PRO A 162 0.87 4.79 14.26
N HIS A 163 1.44 5.00 15.44
CA HIS A 163 1.70 6.34 15.98
C HIS A 163 2.84 7.09 15.26
N THR A 164 3.68 6.40 14.49
CA THR A 164 4.74 7.02 13.67
C THR A 164 4.28 7.36 12.27
N LEU A 165 3.11 6.83 11.87
CA LEU A 165 2.58 7.01 10.53
C LEU A 165 1.80 8.32 10.43
N LYS A 166 1.84 8.90 9.24
CA LYS A 166 1.06 10.06 8.84
C LYS A 166 0.31 9.76 7.56
N VAL A 167 -0.79 10.44 7.35
CA VAL A 167 -1.51 10.40 6.07
C VAL A 167 -1.28 11.76 5.40
N ARG A 168 -0.70 11.73 4.21
CA ARG A 168 -0.71 12.89 3.34
C ARG A 168 -1.99 12.87 2.51
N CYS A 169 -2.90 13.79 2.81
CA CYS A 169 -4.09 14.00 2.01
C CYS A 169 -3.74 14.71 0.70
N VAL A 170 -4.52 14.44 -0.35
CA VAL A 170 -4.40 15.06 -1.67
C VAL A 170 -5.58 15.99 -1.94
N SER A 171 -5.35 17.05 -2.70
CA SER A 171 -6.41 17.92 -3.21
C SER A 171 -7.07 17.31 -4.46
N LEU A 172 -8.21 17.86 -4.90
CA LEU A 172 -8.93 17.37 -6.08
C LEU A 172 -8.13 17.62 -7.38
N GLU A 173 -7.30 18.66 -7.40
CA GLU A 173 -6.51 19.08 -8.55
C GLU A 173 -5.24 18.24 -8.73
N GLU A 174 -4.83 17.51 -7.68
CA GLU A 174 -3.66 16.64 -7.75
C GLU A 174 -3.91 15.45 -8.68
N LYS A 175 -2.80 14.89 -9.17
CA LYS A 175 -2.82 13.73 -10.07
C LYS A 175 -2.13 12.54 -9.42
N GLY A 176 -2.62 11.36 -9.72
CA GLY A 176 -1.97 10.10 -9.44
C GLY A 176 -1.64 9.35 -10.73
N LEU A 177 -1.00 8.20 -10.59
CA LEU A 177 -0.74 7.27 -11.68
C LEU A 177 -1.61 6.02 -11.51
N ILE A 178 -2.14 5.49 -12.61
CA ILE A 178 -2.79 4.18 -12.64
C ILE A 178 -1.88 3.22 -13.39
N CYS A 179 -1.58 2.08 -12.77
CA CYS A 179 -0.81 1.05 -13.44
C CYS A 179 -1.64 0.40 -14.57
N PRO A 180 -1.20 0.47 -15.84
CA PRO A 180 -1.95 -0.10 -16.96
C PRO A 180 -2.03 -1.63 -16.90
N ASN A 181 -1.12 -2.29 -16.16
CA ASN A 181 -1.07 -3.74 -16.06
C ASN A 181 -1.96 -4.32 -14.96
N CYS A 182 -2.11 -3.65 -13.80
CA CYS A 182 -2.86 -4.20 -12.67
C CYS A 182 -3.91 -3.24 -12.08
N GLY A 183 -4.11 -2.07 -12.68
CA GLY A 183 -5.12 -1.09 -12.26
C GLY A 183 -4.82 -0.38 -10.93
N ARG A 184 -3.67 -0.65 -10.29
CA ARG A 184 -3.36 -0.04 -8.99
C ARG A 184 -3.10 1.45 -9.12
N VAL A 185 -3.73 2.23 -8.25
CA VAL A 185 -3.54 3.67 -8.13
C VAL A 185 -2.33 3.98 -7.24
N HIS A 186 -1.54 4.97 -7.66
CA HIS A 186 -0.37 5.49 -6.95
C HIS A 186 -0.47 7.01 -6.84
N LEU A 187 -0.86 7.51 -5.67
CA LEU A 187 -0.89 8.95 -5.40
C LEU A 187 0.50 9.47 -5.02
N ASN A 188 1.35 8.63 -4.44
CA ASN A 188 2.72 8.99 -4.08
C ASN A 188 3.74 8.83 -5.22
N LEU A 189 3.29 8.58 -6.45
CA LEU A 189 4.09 8.31 -7.66
C LEU A 189 5.00 7.07 -7.58
N SER A 190 5.21 6.48 -6.42
CA SER A 190 5.91 5.20 -6.18
C SER A 190 7.26 5.06 -6.91
N ALA A 191 8.03 6.16 -7.00
CA ALA A 191 9.28 6.26 -7.75
C ALA A 191 9.16 5.76 -9.21
N GLY A 192 7.95 5.82 -9.79
CA GLY A 192 7.64 5.33 -11.13
C GLY A 192 7.73 3.80 -11.27
N ILE A 193 7.51 3.06 -10.18
CA ILE A 193 7.41 1.59 -10.16
C ILE A 193 6.11 1.19 -9.45
N CYS A 194 5.32 0.34 -10.07
CA CYS A 194 4.07 -0.14 -9.46
C CYS A 194 4.34 -1.00 -8.23
N SER A 195 3.82 -0.61 -7.07
CA SER A 195 3.91 -1.43 -5.85
C SER A 195 3.01 -2.68 -5.86
N GLY A 196 2.29 -2.94 -6.94
CA GLY A 196 1.43 -4.13 -7.11
C GLY A 196 2.04 -5.21 -7.97
N CYS A 197 2.47 -4.85 -9.17
CA CYS A 197 3.02 -5.79 -10.15
C CYS A 197 4.50 -5.52 -10.49
N PHE A 198 5.12 -4.54 -9.86
CA PHE A 198 6.53 -4.17 -9.96
C PHE A 198 7.00 -3.72 -11.35
N ARG A 199 6.04 -3.44 -12.26
CA ARG A 199 6.34 -2.89 -13.59
C ARG A 199 6.54 -1.39 -13.50
N ARG A 200 7.24 -0.82 -14.49
CA ARG A 200 7.41 0.63 -14.61
C ARG A 200 6.04 1.28 -14.83
N LEU A 201 5.83 2.40 -14.17
CA LEU A 201 4.69 3.28 -14.38
C LEU A 201 5.05 4.29 -15.46
N ASP A 202 4.10 4.54 -16.34
CA ASP A 202 4.21 5.51 -17.42
C ASP A 202 3.44 6.78 -17.02
N ASP A 203 4.06 7.92 -17.22
CA ASP A 203 3.45 9.25 -16.97
C ASP A 203 2.22 9.52 -17.84
N ASN A 204 2.04 8.77 -18.94
CA ASN A 204 0.84 8.84 -19.77
C ASN A 204 -0.42 8.27 -19.09
N HIS A 205 -0.26 7.48 -18.03
CA HIS A 205 -1.37 6.86 -17.29
C HIS A 205 -1.73 7.65 -16.03
N THR A 206 -1.85 8.98 -16.17
CA THR A 206 -2.28 9.85 -15.07
C THR A 206 -3.78 9.80 -14.85
N ILE A 207 -4.21 10.00 -13.62
CA ILE A 207 -5.61 10.18 -13.24
C ILE A 207 -5.75 11.39 -12.32
N GLN A 208 -6.75 12.21 -12.56
CA GLN A 208 -7.12 13.29 -11.64
C GLN A 208 -7.75 12.70 -10.38
N VAL A 209 -7.41 13.24 -9.22
CA VAL A 209 -7.99 12.83 -7.94
C VAL A 209 -9.50 13.06 -7.93
N GLU A 210 -9.98 14.14 -8.55
CA GLU A 210 -11.41 14.40 -8.73
C GLU A 210 -12.11 13.25 -9.46
N LYS A 211 -11.51 12.73 -10.53
CA LYS A 211 -12.06 11.58 -11.27
C LYS A 211 -12.05 10.29 -10.44
N LEU A 212 -10.98 10.07 -9.63
CA LEU A 212 -10.96 8.97 -8.68
C LEU A 212 -12.12 9.02 -7.69
N ARG A 213 -12.36 10.21 -7.11
CA ARG A 213 -13.44 10.41 -6.15
C ARG A 213 -14.83 10.38 -6.78
N SER A 214 -14.97 10.74 -8.05
CA SER A 214 -16.26 10.71 -8.75
C SER A 214 -16.66 9.32 -9.24
N ASN A 215 -15.68 8.49 -9.60
CA ASN A 215 -15.91 7.11 -10.07
C ASN A 215 -16.18 6.13 -8.93
N THR A 216 -16.16 6.59 -7.72
CA THR A 216 -16.27 5.73 -6.57
C THR A 216 -17.69 5.62 -6.09
N ASP A 217 -18.13 4.48 -6.03
CA ASP A 217 -18.46 3.68 -4.87
C ASP A 217 -19.57 4.20 -3.99
N LEU A 218 -20.43 3.25 -3.63
CA LEU A 218 -21.51 3.36 -2.68
C LEU A 218 -21.13 4.21 -1.45
N MET A 219 -19.93 4.04 -0.89
CA MET A 219 -19.49 4.76 0.31
C MET A 219 -19.31 6.27 0.09
N ILE A 220 -18.75 6.69 -1.05
CA ILE A 220 -18.64 8.12 -1.36
C ILE A 220 -20.00 8.71 -1.71
N ASN A 221 -20.87 7.95 -2.33
CA ASN A 221 -22.25 8.35 -2.57
C ASN A 221 -23.01 8.57 -1.26
N VAL A 222 -22.78 7.72 -0.26
CA VAL A 222 -23.33 7.88 1.09
C VAL A 222 -22.81 9.15 1.76
N VAL A 223 -21.50 9.40 1.72
CA VAL A 223 -20.87 10.60 2.29
C VAL A 223 -21.35 11.88 1.59
N LYS A 224 -21.63 11.81 0.29
CA LYS A 224 -22.18 12.95 -0.48
C LYS A 224 -23.69 13.14 -0.29
N GLY A 225 -24.32 12.43 0.66
CA GLY A 225 -25.75 12.57 0.97
C GLY A 225 -26.68 11.99 -0.08
N ARG A 226 -26.21 11.11 -0.97
CA ARG A 226 -27.09 10.38 -1.88
C ARG A 226 -27.94 9.35 -1.09
N PRO A 227 -29.18 9.08 -1.50
CA PRO A 227 -30.01 8.12 -0.81
C PRO A 227 -29.33 6.76 -0.75
N VAL A 228 -29.33 6.17 0.44
CA VAL A 228 -28.74 4.85 0.67
C VAL A 228 -29.57 3.82 -0.06
N CYS A 229 -28.98 3.14 -1.04
CA CYS A 229 -29.59 1.97 -1.65
C CYS A 229 -29.53 0.81 -0.65
N ARG A 230 -30.66 0.26 -0.29
CA ARG A 230 -30.72 -0.96 0.51
C ARG A 230 -30.27 -2.11 -0.39
N LEU A 231 -29.10 -2.71 -0.07
CA LEU A 231 -28.68 -3.94 -0.71
C LEU A 231 -29.61 -5.06 -0.20
N HIS A 232 -30.38 -5.67 -1.08
CA HIS A 232 -31.11 -6.90 -0.79
C HIS A 232 -30.13 -8.05 -1.04
N SER A 233 -29.73 -8.73 0.03
CA SER A 233 -28.87 -9.91 -0.05
C SER A 233 -29.72 -11.15 0.09
N GLU A 234 -29.76 -11.98 -0.93
CA GLU A 234 -30.39 -13.29 -0.88
C GLU A 234 -29.37 -14.40 -1.05
N GLU A 235 -29.51 -15.46 -0.29
CA GLU A 235 -28.64 -16.62 -0.38
C GLU A 235 -29.23 -17.60 -1.44
N LEU A 236 -28.48 -17.82 -2.50
CA LEU A 236 -28.76 -18.86 -3.49
C LEU A 236 -28.15 -20.18 -3.01
N SER A 237 -28.78 -20.84 -2.07
CA SER A 237 -28.41 -22.20 -1.68
C SER A 237 -29.17 -23.22 -2.54
N GLY A 238 -28.54 -24.38 -2.84
CA GLY A 238 -29.19 -25.46 -3.59
C GLY A 238 -30.37 -26.13 -2.87
N GLN A 239 -30.72 -25.65 -1.65
CA GLN A 239 -31.84 -26.14 -0.84
C GLN A 239 -33.07 -25.21 -0.85
N THR A 240 -33.02 -24.13 -1.64
CA THR A 240 -34.15 -23.22 -1.72
C THR A 240 -35.17 -23.69 -2.74
N ASP A 241 -36.45 -23.74 -2.32
CA ASP A 241 -37.55 -23.99 -3.21
C ASP A 241 -37.61 -22.94 -4.32
N ASN A 242 -37.81 -23.39 -5.57
CA ASN A 242 -37.98 -22.53 -6.74
C ASN A 242 -36.73 -21.74 -7.19
N GLN A 243 -35.61 -22.46 -7.43
CA GLN A 243 -34.34 -21.88 -7.91
C GLN A 243 -34.47 -21.00 -9.18
N GLY A 244 -35.41 -21.36 -10.09
CA GLY A 244 -35.62 -20.62 -11.34
C GLY A 244 -36.20 -19.24 -11.11
N GLU A 245 -37.16 -19.10 -10.21
CA GLU A 245 -37.84 -17.84 -9.88
C GLU A 245 -36.88 -16.89 -9.14
N ARG A 246 -36.10 -17.40 -8.20
CA ARG A 246 -35.06 -16.63 -7.50
C ARG A 246 -33.91 -16.20 -8.41
N GLN A 247 -33.52 -17.02 -9.38
CA GLN A 247 -32.55 -16.59 -10.38
C GLN A 247 -33.04 -15.45 -11.25
N LEU A 248 -34.35 -15.42 -11.55
CA LEU A 248 -34.99 -14.31 -12.26
C LEU A 248 -35.08 -13.06 -11.39
N GLU A 249 -35.43 -13.21 -10.13
CA GLU A 249 -35.43 -12.09 -9.15
C GLU A 249 -34.02 -11.53 -8.93
N PHE A 250 -32.99 -12.37 -8.90
CA PHE A 250 -31.60 -11.95 -8.80
C PHE A 250 -31.14 -11.15 -10.03
N ARG A 251 -31.67 -11.44 -11.20
CA ARG A 251 -31.43 -10.64 -12.41
C ARG A 251 -32.15 -9.31 -12.41
N ASP A 252 -33.26 -9.20 -11.69
CA ASP A 252 -34.09 -8.01 -11.60
C ASP A 252 -33.69 -7.07 -10.44
N ILE A 253 -32.75 -7.44 -9.58
CA ILE A 253 -32.21 -6.59 -8.50
C ILE A 253 -31.65 -5.25 -9.01
N VAL A 254 -31.30 -5.18 -10.30
CA VAL A 254 -30.81 -3.95 -10.95
C VAL A 254 -31.96 -3.12 -11.56
N ARG A 255 -33.20 -3.61 -11.58
CA ARG A 255 -34.34 -2.80 -12.01
C ARG A 255 -34.68 -1.81 -10.89
N ILE A 256 -34.22 -0.58 -11.07
CA ILE A 256 -34.82 0.57 -10.40
C ILE A 256 -36.30 0.57 -10.81
N LYS A 257 -37.17 0.14 -9.93
CA LYS A 257 -38.60 0.39 -10.13
C LYS A 257 -38.75 1.90 -10.32
N SER A 258 -39.03 2.32 -11.55
CA SER A 258 -39.53 3.65 -11.79
C SER A 258 -40.74 3.80 -10.86
N GLN A 259 -40.71 4.83 -10.03
CA GLN A 259 -41.86 5.18 -9.19
C GLN A 259 -43.05 5.29 -10.12
N ASP A 260 -43.96 4.37 -9.96
CA ASP A 260 -45.30 4.56 -10.46
C ASP A 260 -45.87 5.77 -9.73
N SER A 261 -45.94 6.87 -10.46
CA SER A 261 -46.75 8.03 -10.12
C SER A 261 -48.22 7.58 -10.00
N ASN A 262 -48.72 7.64 -8.78
CA ASN A 262 -50.14 7.90 -8.51
C ASN A 262 -50.22 8.96 -7.44
#